data_69046c7273cb7e7c987e0cf2cfda2661
#
_entry.id   69046c7273cb7e7c987e0cf2cfda2661
#
_cell.length_a   1.000
_cell.length_b   1.000
_cell.length_c   1.000
_cell.angle_alpha   90.00
_cell.angle_beta   90.00
_cell.angle_gamma   90.00
#
_symmetry.space_group_name_H-M   'P 1'
#
loop_
_entity.id
_entity.type
_entity.pdbx_description
1 polymer ?
#
loop_
_entity_poly.entity_id
_entity_poly.type
_entity_poly.pdbx_seq_one_letter_code
_entity_poly.pdbx_strand_id
1 'polypeptide(L)'
;MNKLTKEINKSIWKIFGAYLIVAFLLLLMSGNALGQTKFCKQEICVVEFNAYWNKDNSVSWLDSLANCGVTRVLIMDKQMLEDMQKKYKIQNVPTIIVFNGEEVERFQACLRFKIGATKKEVQEV
;
A
#
# COMPACT_ATOMS: atom_id res chain seq x y z
N MET A 1 -31.83 -45.02 16.24
CA MET A 1 -30.83 -44.50 15.34
C MET A 1 -29.80 -45.58 15.02
N ASN A 2 -29.62 -45.84 13.78
CA ASN A 2 -28.79 -46.89 13.27
C ASN A 2 -27.30 -46.57 13.43
N LYS A 3 -26.47 -47.53 13.74
CA LYS A 3 -25.01 -47.39 13.87
C LYS A 3 -24.38 -46.75 12.61
N LEU A 4 -24.94 -47.07 11.44
CA LEU A 4 -24.53 -46.55 10.14
C LEU A 4 -24.73 -45.03 10.01
N THR A 5 -25.82 -44.51 10.52
CA THR A 5 -26.14 -43.06 10.47
C THR A 5 -25.21 -42.26 11.35
N LYS A 6 -24.76 -42.79 12.47
CA LYS A 6 -23.78 -42.14 13.35
C LYS A 6 -22.39 -42.06 12.71
N GLU A 7 -22.00 -43.11 12.00
CA GLU A 7 -20.68 -43.10 11.29
C GLU A 7 -20.66 -42.20 10.08
N ILE A 8 -21.75 -42.14 9.32
CA ILE A 8 -21.90 -41.20 8.20
C ILE A 8 -21.84 -39.74 8.70
N ASN A 9 -22.54 -39.43 9.78
CA ASN A 9 -22.47 -38.10 10.38
C ASN A 9 -21.05 -37.73 10.85
N LYS A 10 -20.34 -38.68 11.47
CA LYS A 10 -18.96 -38.48 11.91
C LYS A 10 -18.01 -38.17 10.74
N SER A 11 -18.21 -38.88 9.62
CA SER A 11 -17.42 -38.71 8.40
C SER A 11 -17.71 -37.37 7.74
N ILE A 12 -18.96 -36.96 7.68
CA ILE A 12 -19.38 -35.65 7.14
C ILE A 12 -18.78 -34.49 7.94
N TRP A 13 -18.80 -34.57 9.26
CA TRP A 13 -18.21 -33.52 10.12
C TRP A 13 -16.70 -33.44 9.96
N LYS A 14 -15.97 -34.54 9.75
CA LYS A 14 -14.54 -34.51 9.45
C LYS A 14 -14.22 -33.81 8.12
N ILE A 15 -15.00 -34.12 7.09
CA ILE A 15 -14.87 -33.46 5.76
C ILE A 15 -15.20 -31.98 5.86
N PHE A 16 -16.26 -31.61 6.57
CA PHE A 16 -16.65 -30.20 6.77
C PHE A 16 -15.57 -29.41 7.51
N GLY A 17 -14.97 -30.01 8.57
CA GLY A 17 -13.87 -29.38 9.30
C GLY A 17 -12.64 -29.17 8.43
N ALA A 18 -12.30 -30.11 7.57
CA ALA A 18 -11.19 -30.00 6.63
C ALA A 18 -11.43 -28.86 5.61
N TYR A 19 -12.64 -28.73 5.08
CA TYR A 19 -13.01 -27.65 4.16
C TYR A 19 -12.93 -26.28 4.82
N LEU A 20 -13.38 -26.13 6.05
CA LEU A 20 -13.31 -24.89 6.80
C LEU A 20 -11.86 -24.45 7.05
N ILE A 21 -10.97 -25.40 7.38
CA ILE A 21 -9.55 -25.13 7.59
C ILE A 21 -8.89 -24.64 6.29
N VAL A 22 -9.16 -25.32 5.16
CA VAL A 22 -8.62 -24.93 3.85
C VAL A 22 -9.14 -23.55 3.44
N ALA A 23 -10.43 -23.30 3.61
CA ALA A 23 -11.02 -21.98 3.31
C ALA A 23 -10.40 -20.89 4.18
N PHE A 24 -10.15 -21.15 5.46
CA PHE A 24 -9.50 -20.20 6.36
C PHE A 24 -8.05 -19.92 5.97
N LEU A 25 -7.29 -20.96 5.58
CA LEU A 25 -5.92 -20.82 5.09
C LEU A 25 -5.87 -20.03 3.78
N LEU A 26 -6.81 -20.24 2.87
CA LEU A 26 -6.90 -19.46 1.61
C LEU A 26 -7.20 -17.99 1.89
N LEU A 27 -8.06 -17.70 2.87
CA LEU A 27 -8.33 -16.31 3.30
C LEU A 27 -7.11 -15.63 3.90
N LEU A 28 -6.29 -16.35 4.67
CA LEU A 28 -5.03 -15.83 5.21
C LEU A 28 -4.00 -15.55 4.11
N MET A 29 -3.95 -16.39 3.08
CA MET A 29 -3.05 -16.19 1.94
C MET A 29 -3.49 -15.03 1.04
N SER A 30 -4.78 -14.78 0.90
CA SER A 30 -5.29 -13.65 0.11
C SER A 30 -5.02 -12.29 0.77
N GLY A 31 -4.82 -12.25 2.08
CA GLY A 31 -4.44 -11.04 2.80
C GLY A 31 -3.07 -10.49 2.42
N ASN A 32 -2.17 -11.33 1.92
CA ASN A 32 -0.82 -10.91 1.52
C ASN A 32 -0.78 -10.20 0.16
N ALA A 33 -1.84 -10.30 -0.64
CA ALA A 33 -1.95 -9.60 -1.91
C ALA A 33 -2.30 -8.12 -1.77
N LEU A 34 -2.68 -7.66 -0.57
CA LEU A 34 -3.05 -6.27 -0.28
C LEU A 34 -1.84 -5.31 -0.14
N GLY A 35 -0.61 -5.83 -0.14
CA GLY A 35 0.61 -5.03 -0.05
C GLY A 35 1.10 -4.42 -1.35
N GLN A 36 0.48 -4.74 -2.49
CA GLN A 36 0.88 -4.15 -3.77
C GLN A 36 0.26 -2.78 -3.95
N THR A 37 1.11 -1.78 -4.13
CA THR A 37 0.66 -0.43 -4.42
C THR A 37 0.07 -0.36 -5.83
N LYS A 38 -1.11 0.23 -5.96
CA LYS A 38 -1.80 0.43 -7.24
C LYS A 38 -1.11 1.46 -8.14
N PHE A 39 -0.10 2.17 -7.64
CA PHE A 39 0.50 3.33 -8.31
C PHE A 39 1.60 2.98 -9.29
N CYS A 40 2.30 1.89 -9.09
CA CYS A 40 3.40 1.50 -9.96
C CYS A 40 3.37 0.01 -10.28
N LYS A 41 3.83 -0.32 -11.50
CA LYS A 41 4.01 -1.71 -11.96
C LYS A 41 5.41 -2.24 -11.66
N GLN A 42 6.34 -1.39 -11.29
CA GLN A 42 7.71 -1.75 -10.98
C GLN A 42 7.85 -2.17 -9.51
N GLU A 43 8.84 -2.99 -9.22
CA GLU A 43 9.13 -3.49 -7.88
C GLU A 43 9.40 -2.34 -6.90
N ILE A 44 10.26 -1.41 -7.28
CA ILE A 44 10.55 -0.21 -6.52
C ILE A 44 9.72 0.95 -7.10
N CYS A 45 8.97 1.60 -6.25
CA CYS A 45 8.07 2.67 -6.62
C CYS A 45 8.23 3.86 -5.70
N VAL A 46 8.41 5.03 -6.29
CA VAL A 46 8.48 6.31 -5.57
C VAL A 46 7.21 7.10 -5.88
N VAL A 47 6.48 7.45 -4.85
CA VAL A 47 5.20 8.17 -4.99
C VAL A 47 5.28 9.51 -4.27
N GLU A 48 5.00 10.59 -4.98
CA GLU A 48 4.82 11.92 -4.38
C GLU A 48 3.33 12.18 -4.16
N PHE A 49 2.97 12.49 -2.93
CA PHE A 49 1.63 12.97 -2.57
C PHE A 49 1.69 14.46 -2.32
N ASN A 50 1.02 15.25 -3.12
CA ASN A 50 0.97 16.69 -2.98
C ASN A 50 -0.45 17.21 -3.14
N ALA A 51 -0.74 18.38 -2.58
CA ALA A 51 -2.04 19.02 -2.75
C ALA A 51 -2.03 19.92 -3.99
N TYR A 52 -3.18 20.10 -4.63
CA TYR A 52 -3.32 20.93 -5.81
C TYR A 52 -2.85 22.39 -5.55
N TRP A 53 -3.21 22.94 -4.39
CA TRP A 53 -2.81 24.30 -4.00
C TRP A 53 -1.30 24.45 -3.79
N ASN A 54 -0.57 23.34 -3.63
CA ASN A 54 0.88 23.31 -3.39
C ASN A 54 1.67 22.73 -4.57
N LYS A 55 1.05 22.60 -5.73
CA LYS A 55 1.65 21.93 -6.91
C LYS A 55 2.97 22.54 -7.36
N ASP A 56 3.15 23.85 -7.17
CA ASP A 56 4.37 24.56 -7.56
C ASP A 56 5.59 24.17 -6.71
N ASN A 57 5.37 23.55 -5.57
CA ASN A 57 6.40 23.00 -4.70
C ASN A 57 6.64 21.49 -4.91
N SER A 58 6.09 20.92 -5.97
CA SER A 58 6.38 19.53 -6.36
C SER A 58 7.86 19.34 -6.63
N VAL A 59 8.34 18.14 -6.31
CA VAL A 59 9.75 17.80 -6.44
C VAL A 59 10.12 17.63 -7.92
N SER A 60 10.94 18.55 -8.44
CA SER A 60 11.27 18.60 -9.86
C SER A 60 12.19 17.47 -10.34
N TRP A 61 13.06 16.98 -9.47
CA TRP A 61 14.03 15.93 -9.80
C TRP A 61 13.47 14.52 -9.67
N LEU A 62 12.22 14.36 -9.26
CA LEU A 62 11.64 13.03 -8.99
C LEU A 62 11.65 12.13 -10.23
N ASP A 63 11.33 12.68 -11.40
CA ASP A 63 11.31 11.93 -12.66
C ASP A 63 12.69 11.50 -13.16
N SER A 64 13.75 12.03 -12.57
CA SER A 64 15.13 11.68 -12.92
C SER A 64 15.72 10.55 -12.07
N LEU A 65 14.95 9.98 -11.15
CA LEU A 65 15.36 8.82 -10.36
C LEU A 65 15.55 7.60 -11.25
N ALA A 66 16.61 6.83 -10.98
CA ALA A 66 16.95 5.64 -11.75
C ALA A 66 16.43 4.36 -11.08
N ASN A 67 16.15 3.34 -11.90
CA ASN A 67 15.80 1.99 -11.46
C ASN A 67 14.54 1.89 -10.60
N CYS A 68 13.61 2.81 -10.76
CA CYS A 68 12.34 2.81 -10.03
C CYS A 68 11.21 3.41 -10.88
N GLY A 69 9.98 3.04 -10.54
CA GLY A 69 8.79 3.73 -11.05
C GLY A 69 8.53 5.01 -10.28
N VAL A 70 8.06 6.04 -10.94
CA VAL A 70 7.71 7.32 -10.32
C VAL A 70 6.25 7.62 -10.61
N THR A 71 5.51 7.96 -9.57
CA THR A 71 4.11 8.36 -9.67
C THR A 71 3.86 9.61 -8.83
N ARG A 72 3.08 10.53 -9.37
CA ARG A 72 2.66 11.73 -8.66
C ARG A 72 1.15 11.66 -8.40
N VAL A 73 0.76 11.80 -7.14
CA VAL A 73 -0.65 11.87 -6.73
C VAL A 73 -0.96 13.30 -6.34
N LEU A 74 -1.88 13.93 -7.07
CA LEU A 74 -2.33 15.28 -6.79
C LEU A 74 -3.67 15.23 -6.07
N ILE A 75 -3.68 15.67 -4.83
CA ILE A 75 -4.87 15.71 -3.98
C ILE A 75 -5.69 16.94 -4.37
N MET A 76 -6.87 16.71 -4.95
CA MET A 76 -7.69 17.76 -5.56
C MET A 76 -8.75 18.32 -4.62
N ASP A 77 -9.26 17.51 -3.68
CA ASP A 77 -10.36 17.89 -2.80
C ASP A 77 -10.23 17.30 -1.40
N LYS A 78 -11.12 17.69 -0.52
CA LYS A 78 -11.13 17.27 0.88
C LYS A 78 -11.37 15.76 1.04
N GLN A 79 -12.24 15.19 0.22
CA GLN A 79 -12.54 13.75 0.29
C GLN A 79 -11.32 12.91 -0.08
N MET A 80 -10.62 13.29 -1.14
CA MET A 80 -9.38 12.63 -1.55
C MET A 80 -8.30 12.77 -0.49
N LEU A 81 -8.19 13.93 0.15
CA LEU A 81 -7.26 14.15 1.27
C LEU A 81 -7.54 13.22 2.43
N GLU A 82 -8.79 13.09 2.84
CA GLU A 82 -9.20 12.19 3.92
C GLU A 82 -8.87 10.72 3.60
N ASP A 83 -9.13 10.29 2.36
CA ASP A 83 -8.81 8.94 1.90
C ASP A 83 -7.30 8.67 1.93
N MET A 84 -6.49 9.63 1.48
CA MET A 84 -5.04 9.51 1.49
C MET A 84 -4.46 9.54 2.91
N GLN A 85 -5.02 10.34 3.80
CA GLN A 85 -4.65 10.36 5.21
C GLN A 85 -4.92 9.02 5.90
N LYS A 86 -6.05 8.41 5.63
CA LYS A 86 -6.41 7.10 6.19
C LYS A 86 -5.53 5.98 5.64
N LYS A 87 -5.34 5.95 4.34
CA LYS A 87 -4.65 4.85 3.65
C LYS A 87 -3.13 4.92 3.77
N TYR A 88 -2.56 6.12 3.61
CA TYR A 88 -1.11 6.32 3.58
C TYR A 88 -0.58 7.16 4.72
N LYS A 89 -1.44 7.60 5.64
CA LYS A 89 -1.08 8.45 6.79
C LYS A 89 -0.36 9.72 6.38
N ILE A 90 -0.84 10.37 5.32
CA ILE A 90 -0.28 11.63 4.84
C ILE A 90 -0.64 12.74 5.82
N GLN A 91 0.35 13.37 6.43
CA GLN A 91 0.17 14.46 7.38
C GLN A 91 0.57 15.82 6.79
N ASN A 92 1.62 15.84 6.00
CA ASN A 92 2.16 17.04 5.37
C ASN A 92 2.25 16.83 3.86
N VAL A 93 2.21 17.91 3.11
CA VAL A 93 2.39 17.88 1.66
C VAL A 93 3.52 18.82 1.24
N PRO A 94 4.35 18.45 0.29
CA PRO A 94 4.42 17.13 -0.34
C PRO A 94 5.01 16.05 0.59
N THR A 95 4.63 14.80 0.38
CA THR A 95 5.25 13.63 1.01
C THR A 95 5.70 12.67 -0.08
N ILE A 96 6.94 12.20 0.01
CA ILE A 96 7.48 11.16 -0.88
C ILE A 96 7.56 9.87 -0.09
N ILE A 97 6.98 8.80 -0.64
CA ILE A 97 7.06 7.47 -0.05
C ILE A 97 7.74 6.55 -1.05
N VAL A 98 8.75 5.82 -0.60
CA VAL A 98 9.42 4.78 -1.38
C VAL A 98 8.83 3.44 -0.98
N PHE A 99 8.33 2.69 -1.98
CA PHE A 99 7.78 1.36 -1.80
C PHE A 99 8.64 0.31 -2.48
N ASN A 100 8.78 -0.82 -1.81
CA ASN A 100 9.32 -2.05 -2.39
C ASN A 100 8.40 -3.19 -1.95
N GLY A 101 7.19 -3.26 -2.56
CA GLY A 101 6.08 -4.07 -2.07
C GLY A 101 5.33 -3.40 -0.92
N GLU A 102 6.04 -2.91 0.09
CA GLU A 102 5.53 -2.15 1.23
C GLU A 102 6.34 -0.86 1.41
N GLU A 103 5.92 0.01 2.31
CA GLU A 103 6.63 1.27 2.59
C GLU A 103 8.01 0.99 3.18
N VAL A 104 9.06 1.48 2.51
CA VAL A 104 10.45 1.36 2.94
C VAL A 104 10.92 2.63 3.65
N GLU A 105 10.66 3.80 3.07
CA GLU A 105 11.11 5.09 3.58
C GLU A 105 10.11 6.18 3.21
N ARG A 106 10.07 7.22 4.03
CA ARG A 106 9.17 8.36 3.86
C ARG A 106 9.91 9.67 4.07
N PHE A 107 9.73 10.61 3.15
CA PHE A 107 10.26 11.97 3.23
C PHE A 107 9.10 12.95 3.28
N GLN A 108 8.97 13.67 4.39
CA GLN A 108 7.88 14.62 4.60
C GLN A 108 8.35 16.06 4.44
N ALA A 109 7.43 16.91 4.01
CA ALA A 109 7.69 18.32 3.88
C ALA A 109 7.92 18.99 5.25
N CYS A 110 8.75 20.04 5.24
CA CYS A 110 8.90 20.95 6.35
C CYS A 110 7.71 21.95 6.42
N LEU A 111 7.76 22.87 7.40
CA LEU A 111 6.73 23.92 7.57
C LEU A 111 6.56 24.82 6.36
N ARG A 112 7.50 24.85 5.43
CA ARG A 112 7.44 25.59 4.17
C ARG A 112 6.72 24.87 3.04
N PHE A 113 6.16 23.70 3.30
CA PHE A 113 5.52 22.82 2.34
C PHE A 113 6.44 22.44 1.16
N LYS A 114 7.72 22.23 1.47
CA LYS A 114 8.75 21.78 0.54
C LYS A 114 9.50 20.59 1.11
N ILE A 115 9.90 19.66 0.23
CA ILE A 115 10.74 18.53 0.61
C ILE A 115 12.17 19.02 0.83
N GLY A 116 12.71 18.74 2.02
CA GLY A 116 14.11 19.01 2.35
C GLY A 116 15.08 17.92 1.89
N ALA A 117 14.57 16.75 1.57
CA ALA A 117 15.40 15.64 1.11
C ALA A 117 15.98 15.93 -0.28
N THR A 118 17.20 15.43 -0.51
CA THR A 118 17.85 15.54 -1.81
C THR A 118 17.55 14.33 -2.68
N LYS A 119 17.74 14.48 -4.01
CA LYS A 119 17.63 13.36 -4.96
C LYS A 119 18.50 12.18 -4.53
N LYS A 120 19.72 12.43 -4.05
CA LYS A 120 20.66 11.40 -3.60
C LYS A 120 20.10 10.59 -2.44
N GLU A 121 19.50 11.25 -1.43
CA GLU A 121 18.91 10.56 -0.28
C GLU A 121 17.78 9.63 -0.67
N VAL A 122 16.93 10.05 -1.58
CA VAL A 122 15.81 9.24 -2.08
C VAL A 122 16.32 8.10 -2.97
N GLN A 123 17.34 8.34 -3.79
CA GLN A 123 17.91 7.34 -4.69
C GLN A 123 18.63 6.22 -3.92
N GLU A 124 19.21 6.52 -2.77
CA GLU A 124 19.94 5.55 -1.93
C GLU A 124 19.01 4.62 -1.11
N VAL A 125 17.73 4.92 -1.03
CA VAL A 125 16.74 4.04 -0.39
C VAL A 125 16.39 2.85 -1.32
#